data_21f0fcc9db2dcb7922664f1a5638db18
#
_entry.id   21f0fcc9db2dcb7922664f1a5638db18
#
_cell.length_a   1.000
_cell.length_b   1.000
_cell.length_c   1.000
_cell.angle_alpha   90.00
_cell.angle_beta   90.00
_cell.angle_gamma   90.00
#
_symmetry.space_group_name_H-M   'P 1'
#
loop_
_entity.id
_entity.type
_entity.pdbx_description
1 polymer ?
#
loop_
_entity_poly.entity_id
_entity_poly.type
_entity_poly.pdbx_seq_one_letter_code
_entity_poly.pdbx_strand_id
1 'polypeptide(L)'
;QVGEMIAFITYTMQIVMSFLMLAMVAVMLPRAGVAAERIDEVIRTKATINDPDEAVAKPAQEHENWQGEVEFHDVSFRFPGADSDALEHISFTAKPGETTAIIGSTGCGKSTLLNLIPRFYDVTGGNVTVDGIDVRNMPQAQLHDLLGYVPQKGVLFSGTIDSNLKFGGEHITDADVKKAAAIAQATEFIDAKPEGYQSPIAQGGSNVSGGQKQRLSIARAIAKDPKIYLFDDSFSALDFKTDVALRRALKAQTDNATVIIVAQRISTVLHANQILVLDEGRLVGKGTHAQLMASCPEYQEIARSQLSQKELDLKSLNTEKEGE
;
A
#
# COMPACT_ATOMS: atom_id res chain seq x y z
N GLN A 1 70.44 19.49 -39.88
CA GLN A 1 70.18 20.68 -39.02
C GLN A 1 68.66 21.05 -38.94
N VAL A 2 67.91 21.19 -40.08
CA VAL A 2 66.47 21.51 -40.04
C VAL A 2 65.65 20.36 -39.48
N GLY A 3 65.95 19.11 -39.87
CA GLY A 3 65.26 17.90 -39.35
C GLY A 3 65.49 17.70 -37.89
N GLU A 4 66.66 17.95 -37.33
CA GLU A 4 66.97 17.85 -35.91
C GLU A 4 66.19 18.88 -35.08
N MET A 5 66.00 20.07 -35.60
CA MET A 5 65.22 21.12 -34.93
C MET A 5 63.74 20.81 -34.90
N ILE A 6 63.19 20.23 -35.97
CA ILE A 6 61.80 19.77 -36.03
C ILE A 6 61.59 18.60 -35.04
N ALA A 7 62.51 17.64 -34.98
CA ALA A 7 62.49 16.53 -34.06
C ALA A 7 62.51 17.02 -32.60
N PHE A 8 63.35 17.96 -32.24
CA PHE A 8 63.44 18.55 -30.93
C PHE A 8 62.18 19.25 -30.53
N ILE A 9 61.56 20.04 -31.39
CA ILE A 9 60.28 20.69 -31.10
C ILE A 9 59.16 19.64 -30.88
N THR A 10 59.11 18.62 -31.73
CA THR A 10 58.12 17.58 -31.65
C THR A 10 58.24 16.78 -30.34
N TYR A 11 59.43 16.37 -29.94
CA TYR A 11 59.65 15.67 -28.70
C TYR A 11 59.34 16.54 -27.47
N THR A 12 59.72 17.83 -27.53
CA THR A 12 59.39 18.78 -26.46
C THR A 12 57.85 18.88 -26.24
N MET A 13 57.11 19.04 -27.34
CA MET A 13 55.63 19.08 -27.30
C MET A 13 55.07 17.77 -26.77
N GLN A 14 55.61 16.63 -27.17
CA GLN A 14 55.14 15.32 -26.72
C GLN A 14 55.37 15.11 -25.21
N ILE A 15 56.52 15.57 -24.69
CA ILE A 15 56.83 15.54 -23.25
C ILE A 15 55.82 16.41 -22.47
N VAL A 16 55.59 17.65 -22.93
CA VAL A 16 54.64 18.56 -22.26
C VAL A 16 53.22 17.94 -22.24
N MET A 17 52.77 17.40 -23.39
CA MET A 17 51.45 16.73 -23.46
C MET A 17 51.36 15.52 -22.55
N SER A 18 52.43 14.73 -22.41
CA SER A 18 52.46 13.58 -21.50
C SER A 18 52.33 14.01 -20.02
N PHE A 19 52.97 15.10 -19.62
CA PHE A 19 52.83 15.67 -18.27
C PHE A 19 51.39 16.20 -18.02
N LEU A 20 50.78 16.87 -18.99
CA LEU A 20 49.41 17.35 -18.89
C LEU A 20 48.44 16.17 -18.76
N MET A 21 48.65 15.09 -19.51
CA MET A 21 47.82 13.88 -19.41
C MET A 21 47.98 13.20 -18.05
N LEU A 22 49.19 13.10 -17.50
CA LEU A 22 49.46 12.59 -16.16
C LEU A 22 48.77 13.43 -15.08
N ALA A 23 48.83 14.75 -15.17
CA ALA A 23 48.11 15.65 -14.25
C ALA A 23 46.60 15.47 -14.31
N MET A 24 46.04 15.29 -15.51
CA MET A 24 44.60 15.01 -15.69
C MET A 24 44.19 13.68 -15.05
N VAL A 25 44.95 12.60 -15.26
CA VAL A 25 44.72 11.30 -14.66
C VAL A 25 44.80 11.38 -13.15
N ALA A 26 45.79 12.10 -12.59
CA ALA A 26 45.93 12.28 -11.14
C ALA A 26 44.70 12.95 -10.49
N VAL A 27 44.03 13.85 -11.21
CA VAL A 27 42.78 14.50 -10.73
C VAL A 27 41.55 13.62 -10.95
N MET A 28 41.49 12.89 -12.08
CA MET A 28 40.33 12.07 -12.43
C MET A 28 40.26 10.76 -11.61
N LEU A 29 41.39 10.13 -11.32
CA LEU A 29 41.45 8.82 -10.66
C LEU A 29 40.76 8.79 -9.30
N PRO A 30 41.00 9.73 -8.36
CA PRO A 30 40.27 9.77 -7.08
C PRO A 30 38.76 9.96 -7.25
N ARG A 31 38.33 10.80 -8.20
CA ARG A 31 36.90 11.01 -8.50
C ARG A 31 36.24 9.74 -9.06
N ALA A 32 36.93 9.04 -9.96
CA ALA A 32 36.46 7.76 -10.48
C ALA A 32 36.38 6.69 -9.38
N GLY A 33 37.34 6.66 -8.45
CA GLY A 33 37.32 5.76 -7.29
C GLY A 33 36.08 5.97 -6.42
N VAL A 34 35.80 7.20 -6.01
CA VAL A 34 34.61 7.51 -5.19
C VAL A 34 33.30 7.18 -5.95
N ALA A 35 33.24 7.44 -7.24
CA ALA A 35 32.06 7.07 -8.03
C ALA A 35 31.88 5.54 -8.12
N ALA A 36 32.99 4.81 -8.31
CA ALA A 36 32.99 3.35 -8.35
C ALA A 36 32.53 2.75 -7.02
N GLU A 37 33.00 3.27 -5.86
CA GLU A 37 32.56 2.84 -4.54
C GLU A 37 31.04 2.99 -4.34
N ARG A 38 30.48 4.15 -4.73
CA ARG A 38 29.03 4.39 -4.61
C ARG A 38 28.22 3.46 -5.50
N ILE A 39 28.71 3.16 -6.70
CA ILE A 39 28.06 2.21 -7.62
C ILE A 39 28.14 0.79 -7.03
N ASP A 40 29.31 0.40 -6.53
CA ASP A 40 29.53 -0.92 -5.93
C ASP A 40 28.67 -1.15 -4.68
N GLU A 41 28.49 -0.11 -3.84
CA GLU A 41 27.58 -0.16 -2.69
C GLU A 41 26.13 -0.50 -3.12
N VAL A 42 25.64 0.16 -4.18
CA VAL A 42 24.30 -0.12 -4.71
C VAL A 42 24.21 -1.54 -5.30
N ILE A 43 25.22 -1.95 -6.10
CA ILE A 43 25.24 -3.28 -6.71
C ILE A 43 25.31 -4.40 -5.66
N ARG A 44 26.03 -4.18 -4.57
CA ARG A 44 26.18 -5.16 -3.47
C ARG A 44 25.02 -5.17 -2.51
N THR A 45 24.14 -4.17 -2.54
CA THR A 45 22.97 -4.13 -1.68
C THR A 45 22.04 -5.29 -2.02
N LYS A 46 21.78 -6.16 -1.05
CA LYS A 46 20.87 -7.29 -1.19
C LYS A 46 19.48 -6.86 -0.76
N ALA A 47 18.47 -7.35 -1.47
CA ALA A 47 17.09 -7.20 -1.03
C ALA A 47 16.90 -7.89 0.33
N THR A 48 16.19 -7.22 1.24
CA THR A 48 15.87 -7.77 2.57
C THR A 48 14.70 -8.75 2.51
N ILE A 49 13.77 -8.52 1.57
CA ILE A 49 12.62 -9.38 1.33
C ILE A 49 12.90 -10.22 0.08
N ASN A 50 12.94 -11.53 0.24
CA ASN A 50 13.15 -12.48 -0.84
C ASN A 50 12.06 -13.55 -0.79
N ASP A 51 11.80 -14.16 -1.94
CA ASP A 51 10.94 -15.34 -2.00
C ASP A 51 11.57 -16.50 -1.21
N PRO A 52 10.75 -17.34 -0.58
CA PRO A 52 11.24 -18.53 0.11
C PRO A 52 11.88 -19.50 -0.90
N ASP A 53 12.83 -20.31 -0.41
CA ASP A 53 13.38 -21.42 -1.20
C ASP A 53 12.25 -22.37 -1.63
N GLU A 54 12.34 -22.97 -2.83
CA GLU A 54 11.31 -23.87 -3.38
C GLU A 54 10.95 -25.03 -2.43
N ALA A 55 11.88 -25.45 -1.57
CA ALA A 55 11.65 -26.50 -0.57
C ALA A 55 10.74 -26.05 0.59
N VAL A 56 10.60 -24.75 0.83
CA VAL A 56 9.80 -24.16 1.91
C VAL A 56 8.49 -23.58 1.35
N ALA A 57 8.52 -23.13 0.11
CA ALA A 57 7.34 -22.64 -0.57
C ALA A 57 6.30 -23.75 -0.71
N LYS A 58 5.13 -23.57 -0.10
CA LYS A 58 4.02 -24.50 -0.36
C LYS A 58 3.61 -24.43 -1.81
N PRO A 59 3.40 -25.60 -2.49
CA PRO A 59 3.10 -25.63 -3.93
C PRO A 59 1.81 -24.86 -4.23
N ALA A 60 1.84 -24.10 -5.32
CA ALA A 60 0.70 -23.32 -5.82
C ALA A 60 -0.57 -24.15 -6.10
N GLN A 61 -0.46 -25.48 -6.17
CA GLN A 61 -1.54 -26.40 -6.52
C GLN A 61 -2.66 -26.54 -5.48
N GLU A 62 -2.46 -26.08 -4.24
CA GLU A 62 -3.49 -26.14 -3.18
C GLU A 62 -4.40 -24.90 -3.13
N HIS A 63 -4.27 -23.96 -4.08
CA HIS A 63 -4.79 -22.60 -3.94
C HIS A 63 -6.12 -22.30 -4.64
N GLU A 64 -6.78 -23.26 -5.24
CA GLU A 64 -8.11 -23.04 -5.85
C GLU A 64 -9.18 -22.59 -4.81
N ASN A 65 -8.93 -22.79 -3.51
CA ASN A 65 -9.88 -22.52 -2.41
C ASN A 65 -9.43 -21.46 -1.41
N TRP A 66 -8.59 -20.47 -1.80
CA TRP A 66 -8.24 -19.38 -0.90
C TRP A 66 -9.47 -18.65 -0.38
N GLN A 67 -9.57 -18.53 0.95
CA GLN A 67 -10.64 -17.79 1.63
C GLN A 67 -10.25 -16.33 1.86
N GLY A 68 -8.96 -16.08 2.10
CA GLY A 68 -8.41 -14.77 2.40
C GLY A 68 -8.51 -14.39 3.88
N GLU A 69 -8.52 -15.36 4.80
CA GLU A 69 -8.41 -15.07 6.23
C GLU A 69 -7.02 -14.55 6.55
N VAL A 70 -6.95 -13.41 7.26
CA VAL A 70 -5.68 -12.80 7.68
C VAL A 70 -5.57 -12.83 9.19
N GLU A 71 -4.47 -13.39 9.71
CA GLU A 71 -4.25 -13.48 11.14
C GLU A 71 -2.89 -12.87 11.53
N PHE A 72 -2.88 -12.14 12.62
CA PHE A 72 -1.71 -11.61 13.30
C PHE A 72 -1.53 -12.34 14.63
N HIS A 73 -0.38 -12.97 14.84
CA HIS A 73 -0.07 -13.75 16.01
C HIS A 73 1.12 -13.11 16.74
N ASP A 74 0.82 -12.36 17.79
CA ASP A 74 1.79 -11.69 18.67
C ASP A 74 2.86 -10.88 17.87
N VAL A 75 2.39 -10.12 16.88
CA VAL A 75 3.24 -9.43 15.92
C VAL A 75 3.88 -8.20 16.53
N SER A 76 5.20 -8.15 16.45
CA SER A 76 6.00 -6.96 16.74
C SER A 76 6.81 -6.57 15.51
N PHE A 77 6.99 -5.26 15.31
CA PHE A 77 7.75 -4.74 14.17
C PHE A 77 8.56 -3.51 14.53
N ARG A 78 9.83 -3.52 14.11
CA ARG A 78 10.77 -2.40 14.23
C ARG A 78 11.38 -2.08 12.87
N PHE A 79 11.40 -0.80 12.50
CA PHE A 79 12.11 -0.39 11.29
C PHE A 79 13.62 -0.58 11.45
N PRO A 80 14.34 -0.94 10.37
CA PRO A 80 15.80 -1.03 10.41
C PRO A 80 16.44 0.27 10.91
N GLY A 81 17.28 0.15 11.96
CA GLY A 81 17.96 1.30 12.56
C GLY A 81 17.12 2.14 13.52
N ALA A 82 15.87 1.77 13.82
CA ALA A 82 15.08 2.43 14.85
C ALA A 82 15.39 1.90 16.25
N ASP A 83 15.30 2.78 17.25
CA ASP A 83 15.56 2.45 18.67
C ASP A 83 14.38 1.76 19.36
N SER A 84 13.15 1.93 18.83
CA SER A 84 11.92 1.39 19.42
C SER A 84 11.06 0.66 18.38
N ASP A 85 10.18 -0.20 18.86
CA ASP A 85 9.21 -0.90 18.04
C ASP A 85 8.14 0.09 17.53
N ALA A 86 7.76 -0.07 16.27
CA ALA A 86 6.64 0.66 15.67
C ALA A 86 5.30 -0.04 15.91
N LEU A 87 5.34 -1.35 16.18
CA LEU A 87 4.21 -2.19 16.58
C LEU A 87 4.68 -3.18 17.62
N GLU A 88 3.85 -3.41 18.66
CA GLU A 88 4.15 -4.29 19.77
C GLU A 88 2.97 -5.22 20.07
N HIS A 89 3.23 -6.54 20.03
CA HIS A 89 2.32 -7.60 20.48
C HIS A 89 0.91 -7.54 19.88
N ILE A 90 0.79 -7.30 18.57
CA ILE A 90 -0.49 -7.18 17.88
C ILE A 90 -1.04 -8.56 17.55
N SER A 91 -2.28 -8.85 17.99
CA SER A 91 -2.99 -10.11 17.69
C SER A 91 -4.45 -9.86 17.30
N PHE A 92 -4.83 -10.26 16.09
CA PHE A 92 -6.19 -10.23 15.61
C PHE A 92 -6.39 -11.17 14.41
N THR A 93 -7.65 -11.43 14.08
CA THR A 93 -8.06 -12.16 12.87
C THR A 93 -9.03 -11.31 12.08
N ALA A 94 -8.80 -11.15 10.78
CA ALA A 94 -9.72 -10.55 9.81
C ALA A 94 -10.26 -11.65 8.90
N LYS A 95 -11.60 -11.78 8.83
CA LYS A 95 -12.28 -12.92 8.21
C LYS A 95 -12.89 -12.55 6.85
N PRO A 96 -13.03 -13.53 5.95
CA PRO A 96 -13.80 -13.38 4.71
C PRO A 96 -15.24 -12.92 4.99
N GLY A 97 -15.76 -12.04 4.13
CA GLY A 97 -17.09 -11.45 4.30
C GLY A 97 -17.20 -10.39 5.39
N GLU A 98 -16.12 -10.12 6.13
CA GLU A 98 -16.09 -9.14 7.21
C GLU A 98 -15.21 -7.94 6.87
N THR A 99 -15.60 -6.79 7.43
CA THR A 99 -14.78 -5.57 7.40
C THR A 99 -14.09 -5.37 8.74
N THR A 100 -12.77 -5.40 8.75
CA THR A 100 -11.93 -5.01 9.88
C THR A 100 -11.41 -3.59 9.66
N ALA A 101 -11.73 -2.68 10.55
CA ALA A 101 -11.28 -1.29 10.49
C ALA A 101 -10.16 -1.04 11.51
N ILE A 102 -9.16 -0.25 11.12
CA ILE A 102 -8.04 0.15 11.99
C ILE A 102 -8.11 1.65 12.19
N ILE A 103 -8.23 2.10 13.43
CA ILE A 103 -8.32 3.51 13.81
C ILE A 103 -7.30 3.83 14.91
N GLY A 104 -6.95 5.09 15.07
CA GLY A 104 -6.02 5.58 16.08
C GLY A 104 -5.40 6.91 15.67
N SER A 105 -4.58 7.50 16.54
CA SER A 105 -3.90 8.76 16.34
C SER A 105 -2.97 8.74 15.11
N THR A 106 -2.59 9.91 14.62
CA THR A 106 -1.60 9.99 13.52
C THR A 106 -0.25 9.51 14.04
N GLY A 107 0.39 8.61 13.26
CA GLY A 107 1.69 8.05 13.64
C GLY A 107 1.65 6.82 14.56
N CYS A 108 0.47 6.36 15.02
CA CYS A 108 0.36 5.19 15.91
C CYS A 108 0.62 3.82 15.25
N GLY A 109 1.02 3.77 13.96
CA GLY A 109 1.42 2.52 13.31
C GLY A 109 0.38 1.88 12.36
N LYS A 110 -0.78 2.51 12.07
CA LYS A 110 -1.86 1.94 11.22
C LYS A 110 -1.39 1.48 9.84
N SER A 111 -0.75 2.36 9.08
CA SER A 111 -0.22 2.02 7.75
C SER A 111 0.91 1.00 7.84
N THR A 112 1.71 1.05 8.89
CA THR A 112 2.76 0.05 9.16
C THR A 112 2.14 -1.33 9.33
N LEU A 113 1.08 -1.44 10.15
CA LEU A 113 0.36 -2.69 10.36
C LEU A 113 -0.21 -3.24 9.05
N LEU A 114 -0.86 -2.38 8.25
CA LEU A 114 -1.42 -2.76 6.94
C LEU A 114 -0.33 -3.27 5.98
N ASN A 115 0.85 -2.64 5.99
CA ASN A 115 1.96 -2.95 5.09
C ASN A 115 2.70 -4.27 5.41
N LEU A 116 2.45 -4.88 6.57
CA LEU A 116 2.96 -6.21 6.89
C LEU A 116 2.21 -7.32 6.14
N ILE A 117 0.93 -7.09 5.78
CA ILE A 117 0.12 -8.09 5.06
C ILE A 117 0.68 -8.36 3.65
N PRO A 118 0.96 -7.35 2.79
CA PRO A 118 1.60 -7.56 1.49
C PRO A 118 3.09 -7.90 1.61
N ARG A 119 3.60 -8.06 2.83
CA ARG A 119 5.02 -8.33 3.09
C ARG A 119 5.95 -7.26 2.51
N PHE A 120 5.58 -5.98 2.64
CA PHE A 120 6.52 -4.89 2.33
C PHE A 120 7.66 -4.82 3.36
N TYR A 121 7.43 -5.41 4.52
CA TYR A 121 8.40 -5.64 5.59
C TYR A 121 8.14 -6.99 6.23
N ASP A 122 9.19 -7.68 6.69
CA ASP A 122 9.07 -8.86 7.54
C ASP A 122 8.93 -8.43 9.01
N VAL A 123 8.10 -9.12 9.78
CA VAL A 123 7.91 -8.87 11.20
C VAL A 123 9.19 -9.17 11.99
N THR A 124 9.45 -8.43 13.08
CA THR A 124 10.58 -8.68 13.98
C THR A 124 10.26 -9.68 15.09
N GLY A 125 8.96 -9.86 15.39
CA GLY A 125 8.45 -10.86 16.32
C GLY A 125 7.09 -11.37 15.89
N GLY A 126 6.71 -12.58 16.24
CA GLY A 126 5.47 -13.21 15.84
C GLY A 126 5.40 -13.57 14.34
N ASN A 127 4.18 -13.67 13.82
CA ASN A 127 3.95 -13.98 12.40
C ASN A 127 2.60 -13.44 11.90
N VAL A 128 2.56 -13.13 10.60
CA VAL A 128 1.34 -12.82 9.86
C VAL A 128 1.03 -14.00 8.94
N THR A 129 -0.22 -14.49 8.98
CA THR A 129 -0.63 -15.61 8.12
C THR A 129 -1.79 -15.21 7.21
N VAL A 130 -1.85 -15.82 6.03
CA VAL A 130 -2.98 -15.79 5.12
C VAL A 130 -3.44 -17.23 4.94
N ASP A 131 -4.69 -17.51 5.32
CA ASP A 131 -5.26 -18.86 5.36
C ASP A 131 -4.35 -19.87 6.09
N GLY A 132 -3.79 -19.44 7.24
CA GLY A 132 -2.90 -20.24 8.08
C GLY A 132 -1.46 -20.40 7.55
N ILE A 133 -1.12 -19.79 6.42
CA ILE A 133 0.25 -19.85 5.86
C ILE A 133 0.96 -18.52 6.19
N ASP A 134 2.13 -18.62 6.83
CA ASP A 134 2.98 -17.45 7.09
C ASP A 134 3.36 -16.78 5.77
N VAL A 135 3.14 -15.46 5.67
CA VAL A 135 3.44 -14.68 4.45
C VAL A 135 4.92 -14.77 4.03
N ARG A 136 5.82 -15.07 4.97
CA ARG A 136 7.25 -15.31 4.68
C ARG A 136 7.51 -16.61 3.91
N ASN A 137 6.59 -17.57 4.00
CA ASN A 137 6.65 -18.87 3.33
C ASN A 137 5.84 -18.90 2.01
N MET A 138 5.32 -17.75 1.59
CA MET A 138 4.61 -17.59 0.32
C MET A 138 5.49 -16.86 -0.70
N PRO A 139 5.53 -17.28 -1.98
CA PRO A 139 6.07 -16.46 -3.04
C PRO A 139 5.34 -15.11 -3.11
N GLN A 140 6.07 -14.01 -3.23
CA GLN A 140 5.48 -12.67 -3.22
C GLN A 140 4.43 -12.48 -4.33
N ALA A 141 4.69 -13.01 -5.52
CA ALA A 141 3.73 -12.97 -6.63
C ALA A 141 2.39 -13.59 -6.23
N GLN A 142 2.41 -14.77 -5.59
CA GLN A 142 1.22 -15.47 -5.13
C GLN A 142 0.48 -14.71 -4.03
N LEU A 143 1.22 -14.21 -3.02
CA LEU A 143 0.62 -13.37 -1.98
C LEU A 143 -0.05 -12.14 -2.60
N HIS A 144 0.67 -11.44 -3.48
CA HIS A 144 0.15 -10.23 -4.09
C HIS A 144 -1.04 -10.49 -5.01
N ASP A 145 -1.16 -11.67 -5.62
CA ASP A 145 -2.33 -12.04 -6.42
C ASP A 145 -3.62 -12.11 -5.60
N LEU A 146 -3.52 -12.47 -4.32
CA LEU A 146 -4.66 -12.49 -3.39
C LEU A 146 -5.08 -11.10 -2.93
N LEU A 147 -4.23 -10.09 -3.10
CA LEU A 147 -4.41 -8.76 -2.51
C LEU A 147 -4.87 -7.70 -3.51
N GLY A 148 -5.83 -6.88 -3.13
CA GLY A 148 -6.16 -5.60 -3.74
C GLY A 148 -5.74 -4.45 -2.82
N TYR A 149 -4.56 -3.87 -3.04
CA TYR A 149 -4.01 -2.82 -2.17
C TYR A 149 -4.26 -1.43 -2.74
N VAL A 150 -4.84 -0.55 -1.94
CA VAL A 150 -5.09 0.86 -2.28
C VAL A 150 -4.35 1.75 -1.28
N PRO A 151 -3.24 2.39 -1.69
CA PRO A 151 -2.46 3.25 -0.80
C PRO A 151 -3.19 4.56 -0.47
N GLN A 152 -2.76 5.22 0.60
CA GLN A 152 -3.29 6.51 1.05
C GLN A 152 -3.28 7.57 -0.07
N LYS A 153 -2.20 7.62 -0.86
CA LYS A 153 -2.13 8.46 -2.05
C LYS A 153 -2.23 7.58 -3.28
N GLY A 154 -3.34 7.70 -4.02
CA GLY A 154 -3.52 6.98 -5.27
C GLY A 154 -2.39 7.26 -6.26
N VAL A 155 -1.80 6.22 -6.81
CA VAL A 155 -0.75 6.29 -7.84
C VAL A 155 -1.29 5.75 -9.15
N LEU A 156 -1.16 6.53 -10.22
CA LEU A 156 -1.52 6.12 -11.58
C LEU A 156 -0.28 6.09 -12.46
N PHE A 157 -0.23 5.12 -13.36
CA PHE A 157 0.83 4.97 -14.33
C PHE A 157 0.52 5.73 -15.62
N SER A 158 1.55 6.15 -16.34
CA SER A 158 1.41 6.70 -17.69
C SER A 158 0.76 5.66 -18.60
N GLY A 159 -0.22 6.10 -19.40
CA GLY A 159 -0.98 5.22 -20.28
C GLY A 159 -2.42 5.71 -20.44
N THR A 160 -3.41 4.83 -20.44
CA THR A 160 -4.82 5.18 -20.48
C THR A 160 -5.51 4.85 -19.15
N ILE A 161 -6.75 5.29 -18.96
CA ILE A 161 -7.59 4.86 -17.84
C ILE A 161 -7.75 3.33 -17.89
N ASP A 162 -8.08 2.77 -19.05
CA ASP A 162 -8.23 1.32 -19.24
C ASP A 162 -6.97 0.54 -18.84
N SER A 163 -5.80 0.93 -19.33
CA SER A 163 -4.52 0.29 -18.99
C SER A 163 -4.21 0.35 -17.49
N ASN A 164 -4.61 1.44 -16.82
CA ASN A 164 -4.47 1.57 -15.38
C ASN A 164 -5.40 0.64 -14.61
N LEU A 165 -6.65 0.44 -15.06
CA LEU A 165 -7.60 -0.44 -14.41
C LEU A 165 -7.27 -1.93 -14.65
N LYS A 166 -6.71 -2.27 -15.81
CA LYS A 166 -6.23 -3.61 -16.15
C LYS A 166 -4.85 -3.96 -15.58
N PHE A 167 -4.20 -3.04 -14.89
CA PHE A 167 -2.85 -3.24 -14.35
C PHE A 167 -2.75 -4.43 -13.38
N GLY A 168 -3.84 -4.86 -12.78
CA GLY A 168 -3.91 -5.97 -11.84
C GLY A 168 -3.70 -7.37 -12.44
N GLY A 169 -3.79 -7.52 -13.78
CA GLY A 169 -3.60 -8.80 -14.46
C GLY A 169 -4.21 -8.86 -15.86
N GLU A 170 -3.67 -9.76 -16.70
CA GLU A 170 -4.15 -9.96 -18.08
C GLU A 170 -5.56 -10.58 -18.17
N HIS A 171 -6.04 -11.18 -17.08
CA HIS A 171 -7.37 -11.79 -16.99
C HIS A 171 -8.49 -10.76 -16.86
N ILE A 172 -8.19 -9.49 -16.57
CA ILE A 172 -9.19 -8.43 -16.34
C ILE A 172 -9.82 -8.04 -17.68
N THR A 173 -11.13 -8.28 -17.80
CA THR A 173 -11.90 -7.98 -19.01
C THR A 173 -12.42 -6.52 -19.02
N ASP A 174 -12.88 -6.06 -20.18
CA ASP A 174 -13.56 -4.75 -20.30
C ASP A 174 -14.83 -4.66 -19.44
N ALA A 175 -15.50 -5.79 -19.20
CA ALA A 175 -16.67 -5.86 -18.34
C ALA A 175 -16.27 -5.61 -16.87
N ASP A 176 -15.16 -6.21 -16.42
CA ASP A 176 -14.64 -6.02 -15.06
C ASP A 176 -14.19 -4.58 -14.84
N VAL A 177 -13.54 -3.98 -15.83
CA VAL A 177 -13.14 -2.56 -15.82
C VAL A 177 -14.35 -1.65 -15.64
N LYS A 178 -15.43 -1.86 -16.42
CA LYS A 178 -16.65 -1.06 -16.32
C LYS A 178 -17.36 -1.27 -14.98
N LYS A 179 -17.46 -2.51 -14.52
CA LYS A 179 -18.05 -2.86 -13.21
C LYS A 179 -17.27 -2.19 -12.08
N ALA A 180 -15.94 -2.30 -12.08
CA ALA A 180 -15.08 -1.69 -11.08
C ALA A 180 -15.17 -0.16 -11.08
N ALA A 181 -15.20 0.47 -12.25
CA ALA A 181 -15.39 1.91 -12.38
C ALA A 181 -16.74 2.38 -11.82
N ALA A 182 -17.82 1.62 -12.05
CA ALA A 182 -19.14 1.92 -11.50
C ALA A 182 -19.15 1.83 -9.96
N ILE A 183 -18.57 0.77 -9.38
CA ILE A 183 -18.46 0.59 -7.92
C ILE A 183 -17.63 1.72 -7.31
N ALA A 184 -16.50 2.07 -7.92
CA ALA A 184 -15.63 3.16 -7.48
C ALA A 184 -16.20 4.57 -7.74
N GLN A 185 -17.43 4.70 -8.22
CA GLN A 185 -18.08 5.96 -8.59
C GLN A 185 -17.24 6.78 -9.61
N ALA A 186 -16.58 6.07 -10.55
CA ALA A 186 -15.68 6.67 -11.51
C ALA A 186 -16.31 6.90 -12.89
N THR A 187 -17.40 6.22 -13.21
CA THR A 187 -18.03 6.21 -14.55
C THR A 187 -18.35 7.61 -15.04
N GLU A 188 -18.99 8.45 -14.22
CA GLU A 188 -19.43 9.79 -14.62
C GLU A 188 -18.26 10.66 -15.17
N PHE A 189 -17.14 10.71 -14.45
CA PHE A 189 -16.01 11.52 -14.91
C PHE A 189 -15.20 10.85 -16.03
N ILE A 190 -15.27 9.52 -16.17
CA ILE A 190 -14.65 8.81 -17.29
C ILE A 190 -15.43 9.10 -18.57
N ASP A 191 -16.75 8.98 -18.52
CA ASP A 191 -17.63 9.20 -19.68
C ASP A 191 -17.66 10.69 -20.10
N ALA A 192 -17.41 11.61 -19.18
CA ALA A 192 -17.26 13.03 -19.50
C ALA A 192 -15.95 13.37 -20.25
N LYS A 193 -15.00 12.43 -20.36
CA LYS A 193 -13.76 12.63 -21.12
C LYS A 193 -13.98 12.29 -22.61
N PRO A 194 -13.33 13.02 -23.54
CA PRO A 194 -13.54 12.80 -24.98
C PRO A 194 -13.28 11.35 -25.46
N GLU A 195 -12.29 10.70 -24.87
CA GLU A 195 -11.87 9.33 -25.23
C GLU A 195 -12.33 8.29 -24.21
N GLY A 196 -13.15 8.67 -23.21
CA GLY A 196 -13.67 7.77 -22.19
C GLY A 196 -12.55 6.99 -21.49
N TYR A 197 -12.61 5.68 -21.49
CA TYR A 197 -11.61 4.79 -20.90
C TYR A 197 -10.24 4.83 -21.59
N GLN A 198 -10.18 5.27 -22.86
CA GLN A 198 -8.92 5.42 -23.60
C GLN A 198 -8.26 6.78 -23.34
N SER A 199 -8.86 7.63 -22.52
CA SER A 199 -8.29 8.93 -22.16
C SER A 199 -6.91 8.78 -21.52
N PRO A 200 -5.91 9.60 -21.93
CA PRO A 200 -4.56 9.49 -21.46
C PRO A 200 -4.43 9.89 -19.99
N ILE A 201 -3.62 9.13 -19.26
CA ILE A 201 -3.14 9.43 -17.91
C ILE A 201 -1.68 9.81 -18.00
N ALA A 202 -1.34 11.02 -17.57
CA ALA A 202 0.04 11.49 -17.49
C ALA A 202 0.79 10.81 -16.31
N GLN A 203 2.11 10.91 -16.31
CA GLN A 203 2.95 10.33 -15.26
C GLN A 203 2.48 10.77 -13.86
N GLY A 204 2.27 9.79 -12.99
CA GLY A 204 1.75 10.00 -11.63
C GLY A 204 0.32 10.55 -11.59
N GLY A 205 -0.42 10.55 -12.71
CA GLY A 205 -1.79 11.05 -12.78
C GLY A 205 -1.90 12.57 -12.60
N SER A 206 -0.92 13.36 -13.07
CA SER A 206 -0.90 14.82 -12.90
C SER A 206 -2.04 15.56 -13.61
N ASN A 207 -2.70 14.91 -14.56
CA ASN A 207 -3.82 15.45 -15.35
C ASN A 207 -5.20 15.03 -14.82
N VAL A 208 -5.29 14.45 -13.63
CA VAL A 208 -6.54 14.10 -12.95
C VAL A 208 -6.55 14.63 -11.52
N SER A 209 -7.74 14.96 -10.99
CA SER A 209 -7.87 15.45 -9.62
C SER A 209 -7.52 14.37 -8.58
N GLY A 210 -7.22 14.79 -7.33
CA GLY A 210 -6.90 13.87 -6.24
C GLY A 210 -8.01 12.83 -6.00
N GLY A 211 -9.27 13.26 -5.97
CA GLY A 211 -10.42 12.37 -5.81
C GLY A 211 -10.63 11.43 -7.01
N GLN A 212 -10.39 11.90 -8.25
CA GLN A 212 -10.43 11.05 -9.43
C GLN A 212 -9.31 10.00 -9.39
N LYS A 213 -8.09 10.40 -9.03
CA LYS A 213 -6.95 9.50 -8.87
C LYS A 213 -7.24 8.41 -7.84
N GLN A 214 -7.82 8.79 -6.71
CA GLN A 214 -8.19 7.86 -5.65
C GLN A 214 -9.25 6.86 -6.13
N ARG A 215 -10.33 7.34 -6.80
CA ARG A 215 -11.38 6.47 -7.36
C ARG A 215 -10.82 5.50 -8.41
N LEU A 216 -9.91 5.93 -9.27
CA LEU A 216 -9.26 5.03 -10.23
C LEU A 216 -8.35 4.00 -9.55
N SER A 217 -7.66 4.37 -8.45
CA SER A 217 -6.85 3.43 -7.67
C SER A 217 -7.73 2.38 -6.97
N ILE A 218 -8.89 2.79 -6.44
CA ILE A 218 -9.89 1.88 -5.87
C ILE A 218 -10.47 0.97 -6.97
N ALA A 219 -10.83 1.53 -8.13
CA ALA A 219 -11.35 0.75 -9.26
C ALA A 219 -10.35 -0.31 -9.75
N ARG A 220 -9.05 0.02 -9.79
CA ARG A 220 -7.98 -0.94 -10.12
C ARG A 220 -7.96 -2.13 -9.16
N ALA A 221 -8.07 -1.89 -7.84
CA ALA A 221 -8.11 -2.96 -6.86
C ALA A 221 -9.38 -3.81 -7.00
N ILE A 222 -10.54 -3.20 -7.28
CA ILE A 222 -11.81 -3.91 -7.50
C ILE A 222 -11.78 -4.74 -8.79
N ALA A 223 -11.20 -4.20 -9.88
CA ALA A 223 -11.14 -4.89 -11.16
C ALA A 223 -10.36 -6.20 -11.10
N LYS A 224 -9.41 -6.31 -10.20
CA LYS A 224 -8.62 -7.52 -9.94
C LYS A 224 -9.42 -8.64 -9.28
N ASP A 225 -10.52 -8.32 -8.59
CA ASP A 225 -11.38 -9.24 -7.81
C ASP A 225 -10.60 -10.10 -6.78
N PRO A 226 -9.80 -9.47 -5.91
CA PRO A 226 -8.93 -10.17 -4.97
C PRO A 226 -9.71 -10.79 -3.81
N LYS A 227 -9.07 -11.71 -3.08
CA LYS A 227 -9.63 -12.30 -1.83
C LYS A 227 -9.52 -11.37 -0.64
N ILE A 228 -8.56 -10.45 -0.65
CA ILE A 228 -8.28 -9.53 0.46
C ILE A 228 -8.16 -8.12 -0.10
N TYR A 229 -8.97 -7.20 0.39
CA TYR A 229 -8.89 -5.77 0.08
C TYR A 229 -8.23 -5.01 1.23
N LEU A 230 -7.20 -4.24 0.90
CA LEU A 230 -6.45 -3.41 1.83
C LEU A 230 -6.59 -1.94 1.44
N PHE A 231 -7.23 -1.13 2.26
CA PHE A 231 -7.43 0.30 2.05
C PHE A 231 -6.68 1.12 3.10
N ASP A 232 -5.62 1.80 2.69
CA ASP A 232 -4.87 2.71 3.58
C ASP A 232 -5.41 4.12 3.47
N ASP A 233 -6.30 4.52 4.37
CA ASP A 233 -6.96 5.86 4.43
C ASP A 233 -7.50 6.36 3.08
N SER A 234 -7.92 5.41 2.23
CA SER A 234 -8.19 5.64 0.82
C SER A 234 -9.49 6.41 0.55
N PHE A 235 -10.32 6.60 1.55
CA PHE A 235 -11.62 7.29 1.44
C PHE A 235 -11.55 8.76 1.88
N SER A 236 -10.48 9.18 2.53
CA SER A 236 -10.33 10.55 3.09
C SER A 236 -10.31 11.66 2.03
N ALA A 237 -9.86 11.35 0.81
CA ALA A 237 -9.80 12.27 -0.32
C ALA A 237 -11.14 12.43 -1.08
N LEU A 238 -12.18 11.68 -0.69
CA LEU A 238 -13.49 11.69 -1.32
C LEU A 238 -14.44 12.65 -0.57
N ASP A 239 -15.36 13.26 -1.31
CA ASP A 239 -16.49 13.96 -0.71
C ASP A 239 -17.45 12.95 -0.04
N PHE A 240 -18.21 13.44 0.94
CA PHE A 240 -19.07 12.58 1.78
C PHE A 240 -20.07 11.76 0.97
N LYS A 241 -20.70 12.34 -0.08
CA LYS A 241 -21.70 11.65 -0.89
C LYS A 241 -21.08 10.51 -1.69
N THR A 242 -19.94 10.77 -2.31
CA THR A 242 -19.18 9.77 -3.08
C THR A 242 -18.67 8.67 -2.18
N ASP A 243 -18.12 8.99 -0.99
CA ASP A 243 -17.64 8.02 -0.01
C ASP A 243 -18.74 7.04 0.43
N VAL A 244 -19.92 7.55 0.81
CA VAL A 244 -21.06 6.71 1.24
C VAL A 244 -21.54 5.80 0.10
N ALA A 245 -21.69 6.34 -1.13
CA ALA A 245 -22.13 5.56 -2.27
C ALA A 245 -21.13 4.47 -2.64
N LEU A 246 -19.83 4.79 -2.64
CA LEU A 246 -18.76 3.84 -2.93
C LEU A 246 -18.72 2.71 -1.91
N ARG A 247 -18.72 3.01 -0.61
CA ARG A 247 -18.68 1.98 0.44
C ARG A 247 -19.89 1.06 0.39
N ARG A 248 -21.08 1.60 0.10
CA ARG A 248 -22.28 0.79 -0.09
C ARG A 248 -22.14 -0.17 -1.28
N ALA A 249 -21.63 0.31 -2.41
CA ALA A 249 -21.39 -0.50 -3.60
C ALA A 249 -20.27 -1.52 -3.38
N LEU A 250 -19.20 -1.13 -2.68
CA LEU A 250 -18.08 -2.00 -2.33
C LEU A 250 -18.53 -3.16 -1.45
N LYS A 251 -19.36 -2.91 -0.43
CA LYS A 251 -19.88 -3.96 0.47
C LYS A 251 -20.58 -5.07 -0.30
N ALA A 252 -21.41 -4.73 -1.28
CA ALA A 252 -22.09 -5.72 -2.12
C ALA A 252 -21.14 -6.54 -3.02
N GLN A 253 -19.94 -6.01 -3.33
CA GLN A 253 -18.92 -6.71 -4.13
C GLN A 253 -18.01 -7.58 -3.28
N THR A 254 -17.85 -7.27 -2.00
CA THR A 254 -16.86 -7.89 -1.10
C THR A 254 -17.48 -8.88 -0.11
N ASP A 255 -18.70 -9.37 -0.35
CA ASP A 255 -19.41 -10.29 0.56
C ASP A 255 -18.64 -11.60 0.85
N ASN A 256 -17.72 -12.00 -0.03
CA ASN A 256 -16.88 -13.20 0.12
C ASN A 256 -15.40 -12.86 0.28
N ALA A 257 -15.03 -11.60 0.45
CA ALA A 257 -13.65 -11.17 0.57
C ALA A 257 -13.38 -10.55 1.93
N THR A 258 -12.14 -10.63 2.38
CA THR A 258 -11.71 -9.93 3.60
C THR A 258 -11.43 -8.47 3.27
N VAL A 259 -11.99 -7.55 4.04
CA VAL A 259 -11.78 -6.12 3.85
C VAL A 259 -11.09 -5.53 5.07
N ILE A 260 -9.92 -4.94 4.90
CA ILE A 260 -9.17 -4.26 5.96
C ILE A 260 -9.02 -2.79 5.57
N ILE A 261 -9.53 -1.89 6.43
CA ILE A 261 -9.59 -0.45 6.18
C ILE A 261 -8.84 0.30 7.28
N VAL A 262 -7.80 1.00 6.92
CA VAL A 262 -7.25 2.06 7.79
C VAL A 262 -8.07 3.32 7.58
N ALA A 263 -8.57 3.91 8.65
CA ALA A 263 -9.37 5.12 8.61
C ALA A 263 -8.98 6.12 9.69
N GLN A 264 -9.17 7.40 9.37
CA GLN A 264 -9.03 8.51 10.32
C GLN A 264 -10.40 9.00 10.79
N ARG A 265 -11.49 8.69 10.05
CA ARG A 265 -12.84 9.16 10.36
C ARG A 265 -13.67 8.04 10.99
N ILE A 266 -14.31 8.35 12.13
CA ILE A 266 -15.26 7.43 12.79
C ILE A 266 -16.39 7.03 11.84
N SER A 267 -16.91 7.95 11.02
CA SER A 267 -17.98 7.65 10.06
C SER A 267 -17.61 6.54 9.06
N THR A 268 -16.34 6.30 8.83
CA THR A 268 -15.85 5.23 7.94
C THR A 268 -15.91 3.86 8.60
N VAL A 269 -15.75 3.80 9.93
CA VAL A 269 -15.59 2.55 10.67
C VAL A 269 -16.83 2.10 11.44
N LEU A 270 -17.87 2.95 11.52
CA LEU A 270 -19.08 2.71 12.31
C LEU A 270 -19.75 1.35 12.06
N HIS A 271 -19.73 0.89 10.82
CA HIS A 271 -20.41 -0.36 10.39
C HIS A 271 -19.42 -1.51 10.14
N ALA A 272 -18.18 -1.37 10.61
CA ALA A 272 -17.21 -2.46 10.53
C ALA A 272 -17.59 -3.58 11.50
N ASN A 273 -17.40 -4.84 11.09
CA ASN A 273 -17.62 -6.00 11.91
C ASN A 273 -16.66 -6.04 13.11
N GLN A 274 -15.44 -5.54 12.88
CA GLN A 274 -14.41 -5.41 13.89
C GLN A 274 -13.68 -4.08 13.72
N ILE A 275 -13.44 -3.38 14.82
CA ILE A 275 -12.62 -2.17 14.87
C ILE A 275 -11.43 -2.44 15.79
N LEU A 276 -10.24 -2.16 15.29
CA LEU A 276 -8.98 -2.23 16.02
C LEU A 276 -8.54 -0.80 16.35
N VAL A 277 -8.39 -0.50 17.62
CA VAL A 277 -7.92 0.81 18.10
C VAL A 277 -6.44 0.70 18.40
N LEU A 278 -5.62 1.40 17.62
CA LEU A 278 -4.18 1.47 17.82
C LEU A 278 -3.81 2.75 18.55
N ASP A 279 -2.94 2.61 19.55
CA ASP A 279 -2.29 3.73 20.20
C ASP A 279 -0.82 3.37 20.50
N GLU A 280 0.11 4.26 20.13
CA GLU A 280 1.56 4.08 20.28
C GLU A 280 2.09 2.67 19.90
N GLY A 281 1.63 2.14 18.77
CA GLY A 281 2.05 0.82 18.26
C GLY A 281 1.38 -0.37 18.94
N ARG A 282 0.44 -0.17 19.86
CA ARG A 282 -0.26 -1.23 20.61
C ARG A 282 -1.74 -1.27 20.28
N LEU A 283 -2.32 -2.46 20.37
CA LEU A 283 -3.76 -2.66 20.24
C LEU A 283 -4.43 -2.41 21.59
N VAL A 284 -5.02 -1.21 21.77
CA VAL A 284 -5.68 -0.80 23.04
C VAL A 284 -7.15 -1.12 23.09
N GLY A 285 -7.79 -1.37 21.95
CA GLY A 285 -9.21 -1.76 21.87
C GLY A 285 -9.51 -2.62 20.65
N LYS A 286 -10.42 -3.59 20.82
CA LYS A 286 -10.89 -4.47 19.74
C LYS A 286 -12.37 -4.80 19.98
N GLY A 287 -13.21 -4.56 18.97
CA GLY A 287 -14.65 -4.84 19.05
C GLY A 287 -15.46 -4.06 18.02
N THR A 288 -16.78 -4.07 18.17
CA THR A 288 -17.70 -3.24 17.39
C THR A 288 -17.71 -1.79 17.91
N HIS A 289 -18.30 -0.87 17.15
CA HIS A 289 -18.50 0.51 17.61
C HIS A 289 -19.16 0.59 18.99
N ALA A 290 -20.25 -0.15 19.20
CA ALA A 290 -20.97 -0.15 20.47
C ALA A 290 -20.13 -0.66 21.65
N GLN A 291 -19.38 -1.75 21.45
CA GLN A 291 -18.49 -2.31 22.46
C GLN A 291 -17.36 -1.33 22.82
N LEU A 292 -16.73 -0.72 21.83
CA LEU A 292 -15.64 0.23 22.07
C LEU A 292 -16.11 1.53 22.70
N MET A 293 -17.30 2.00 22.35
CA MET A 293 -17.93 3.15 23.02
C MET A 293 -18.21 2.87 24.51
N ALA A 294 -18.41 1.62 24.91
CA ALA A 294 -18.63 1.25 26.29
C ALA A 294 -17.33 1.00 27.08
N SER A 295 -16.25 0.54 26.41
CA SER A 295 -15.09 -0.04 27.11
C SER A 295 -13.72 0.56 26.77
N CYS A 296 -13.58 1.36 25.68
CA CYS A 296 -12.29 1.88 25.23
C CYS A 296 -12.24 3.41 25.31
N PRO A 297 -11.53 3.99 26.28
CA PRO A 297 -11.42 5.45 26.44
C PRO A 297 -10.83 6.14 25.21
N GLU A 298 -9.80 5.56 24.58
CA GLU A 298 -9.12 6.09 23.42
C GLU A 298 -10.08 6.17 22.23
N TYR A 299 -10.91 5.16 22.03
CA TYR A 299 -11.94 5.18 20.99
C TYR A 299 -13.02 6.22 21.27
N GLN A 300 -13.46 6.36 22.54
CA GLN A 300 -14.43 7.37 22.95
C GLN A 300 -13.91 8.78 22.67
N GLU A 301 -12.63 9.04 22.95
CA GLU A 301 -12.01 10.36 22.71
C GLU A 301 -12.01 10.69 21.20
N ILE A 302 -11.59 9.74 20.36
CA ILE A 302 -11.63 9.90 18.90
C ILE A 302 -13.07 10.14 18.42
N ALA A 303 -14.03 9.36 18.93
CA ALA A 303 -15.43 9.48 18.54
C ALA A 303 -16.03 10.83 18.94
N ARG A 304 -15.80 11.29 20.18
CA ARG A 304 -16.28 12.58 20.68
C ARG A 304 -15.68 13.78 19.96
N SER A 305 -14.45 13.65 19.49
CA SER A 305 -13.79 14.72 18.72
C SER A 305 -14.38 14.92 17.33
N GLN A 306 -15.03 13.88 16.77
CA GLN A 306 -15.49 13.87 15.37
C GLN A 306 -17.02 13.85 15.21
N LEU A 307 -17.77 13.35 16.20
CA LEU A 307 -19.22 13.25 16.17
C LEU A 307 -19.86 14.31 17.07
N SER A 308 -20.93 14.93 16.60
CA SER A 308 -21.72 15.80 17.44
C SER A 308 -22.47 15.00 18.51
N GLN A 309 -22.78 15.62 19.68
CA GLN A 309 -23.51 14.97 20.78
C GLN A 309 -24.83 14.32 20.31
N LYS A 310 -25.55 15.00 19.38
CA LYS A 310 -26.79 14.47 18.78
C LYS A 310 -26.58 13.21 17.93
N GLU A 311 -25.45 13.07 17.26
CA GLU A 311 -25.12 11.90 16.46
C GLU A 311 -24.69 10.71 17.35
N LEU A 312 -24.06 11.00 18.48
CA LEU A 312 -23.76 9.98 19.49
C LEU A 312 -25.04 9.43 20.13
N ASP A 313 -25.98 10.29 20.47
CA ASP A 313 -27.25 9.94 21.14
C ASP A 313 -28.22 9.20 20.20
N LEU A 314 -28.35 9.63 18.93
CA LEU A 314 -29.25 9.00 17.95
C LEU A 314 -28.77 7.59 17.54
N LYS A 315 -27.48 7.30 17.59
CA LYS A 315 -26.92 6.01 17.20
C LYS A 315 -26.93 4.98 18.33
N SER A 316 -26.88 5.40 19.58
CA SER A 316 -27.13 4.52 20.74
C SER A 316 -28.55 3.97 20.76
N LEU A 317 -29.55 4.77 20.33
CA LEU A 317 -30.96 4.39 20.25
C LEU A 317 -31.32 3.44 19.10
N ASN A 318 -30.55 3.44 18.01
CA ASN A 318 -30.80 2.54 16.86
C ASN A 318 -30.16 1.15 17.04
N THR A 319 -29.12 1.03 17.86
CA THR A 319 -28.47 -0.25 18.17
C THR A 319 -29.35 -1.10 19.14
N GLU A 320 -30.20 -0.47 19.92
CA GLU A 320 -31.17 -1.18 20.79
C GLU A 320 -32.39 -1.73 20.03
N LYS A 321 -32.69 -1.21 18.83
CA LYS A 321 -33.84 -1.63 18.01
C LYS A 321 -33.55 -2.73 17.00
N GLU A 322 -32.28 -3.01 16.68
CA GLU A 322 -31.88 -4.13 15.82
C GLU A 322 -31.52 -5.41 16.64
N GLY A 323 -31.65 -5.38 17.95
CA GLY A 323 -31.38 -6.49 18.85
C GLY A 323 -32.67 -7.13 19.48
N GLU A 324 -33.85 -6.72 19.03
CA GLU A 324 -35.13 -7.40 19.28
C GLU A 324 -35.65 -8.03 17.97
#